data_96329b6565a6ae612cf255b77d54606b
#
_entry.id   96329b6565a6ae612cf255b77d54606b
#
_cell.length_a   1.000
_cell.length_b   1.000
_cell.length_c   1.000
_cell.angle_alpha   90.00
_cell.angle_beta   90.00
_cell.angle_gamma   90.00
#
_symmetry.space_group_name_H-M   'P 1'
#
loop_
_entity.id
_entity.type
_entity.pdbx_description
1 polymer ?
#
loop_
_entity_poly.entity_id
_entity_poly.type
_entity_poly.pdbx_seq_one_letter_code
_entity_poly.pdbx_strand_id
1 'polypeptide(L)'
;MRTSSLIIKFLVFLLLASAPAVPAQDQVPTDPTDTRIPKNSKVYIASADGFEHYLAAAFRKKSVPLLIVTDRDAADFEIEVSHEKVEASWARIFVWGLLQPSATASIQVVNLKTKVVVYADSSYRVAALRGERSTAEKLAKYLKRKMEKDEKKVSK
;
A
#
# COMPACT_ATOMS: atom_id res chain seq x y z
N MET A 1 65.09 12.08 -13.80
CA MET A 1 63.94 12.40 -12.95
C MET A 1 62.69 12.67 -13.80
N ARG A 2 62.13 11.70 -14.49
CA ARG A 2 60.96 11.86 -15.38
C ARG A 2 59.91 10.74 -15.27
N THR A 3 60.02 9.84 -14.29
CA THR A 3 59.16 8.67 -14.14
C THR A 3 58.00 8.82 -13.12
N SER A 4 58.07 9.86 -12.25
CA SER A 4 57.06 10.07 -11.20
C SER A 4 55.72 10.64 -11.71
N SER A 5 55.69 11.32 -12.85
CA SER A 5 54.47 11.97 -13.38
C SER A 5 53.49 10.99 -14.04
N LEU A 6 53.95 9.86 -14.50
CA LEU A 6 53.13 8.86 -15.20
C LEU A 6 52.34 7.98 -14.21
N ILE A 7 52.93 7.71 -13.06
CA ILE A 7 52.30 6.86 -12.02
C ILE A 7 51.13 7.62 -11.35
N ILE A 8 51.27 8.93 -11.16
CA ILE A 8 50.20 9.75 -10.56
C ILE A 8 48.99 9.86 -11.49
N LYS A 9 49.17 9.92 -12.79
CA LYS A 9 48.06 9.97 -13.77
C LYS A 9 47.31 8.66 -13.88
N PHE A 10 47.97 7.50 -13.63
CA PHE A 10 47.34 6.18 -13.64
C PHE A 10 46.52 5.94 -12.35
N LEU A 11 46.99 6.45 -11.21
CA LEU A 11 46.32 6.32 -9.92
C LEU A 11 45.00 7.13 -9.85
N VAL A 12 44.95 8.30 -10.52
CA VAL A 12 43.75 9.14 -10.57
C VAL A 12 42.66 8.54 -11.48
N PHE A 13 43.06 7.77 -12.51
CA PHE A 13 42.11 7.13 -13.42
C PHE A 13 41.43 5.91 -12.82
N LEU A 14 42.05 5.24 -11.84
CA LEU A 14 41.52 4.03 -11.20
C LEU A 14 40.45 4.34 -10.12
N LEU A 15 40.39 5.60 -9.62
CA LEU A 15 39.42 6.00 -8.59
C LEU A 15 38.05 6.40 -9.14
N LEU A 16 37.88 6.55 -10.45
CA LEU A 16 36.61 6.98 -11.06
C LEU A 16 35.66 5.84 -11.46
N ALA A 17 36.04 4.57 -11.24
CA ALA A 17 35.28 3.42 -11.77
C ALA A 17 34.38 2.69 -10.78
N SER A 18 34.23 3.17 -9.55
CA SER A 18 33.32 2.58 -8.57
C SER A 18 32.11 3.49 -8.30
N ALA A 19 31.29 3.73 -9.32
CA ALA A 19 29.94 4.17 -9.10
C ALA A 19 29.17 3.02 -8.43
N PRO A 20 28.65 3.17 -7.20
CA PRO A 20 27.80 2.15 -6.62
C PRO A 20 26.60 1.96 -7.56
N ALA A 21 26.36 0.73 -8.02
CA ALA A 21 25.14 0.38 -8.71
C ALA A 21 23.98 0.62 -7.73
N VAL A 22 23.31 1.75 -7.85
CA VAL A 22 22.07 2.01 -7.13
C VAL A 22 21.08 0.95 -7.61
N PRO A 23 20.57 0.08 -6.71
CA PRO A 23 19.56 -0.88 -7.12
C PRO A 23 18.41 -0.09 -7.74
N ALA A 24 17.96 -0.52 -8.92
CA ALA A 24 16.80 0.06 -9.59
C ALA A 24 15.62 -0.02 -8.61
N GLN A 25 15.31 1.08 -7.95
CA GLN A 25 14.10 1.17 -7.17
C GLN A 25 12.94 1.10 -8.15
N ASP A 26 12.02 0.18 -7.93
CA ASP A 26 10.77 0.11 -8.67
C ASP A 26 10.11 1.50 -8.59
N GLN A 27 10.21 2.26 -9.68
CA GLN A 27 9.72 3.63 -9.70
C GLN A 27 8.19 3.62 -9.68
N VAL A 28 7.64 4.53 -8.86
CA VAL A 28 6.20 4.76 -8.83
C VAL A 28 5.75 5.24 -10.22
N PRO A 29 4.74 4.58 -10.82
CA PRO A 29 4.26 4.95 -12.14
C PRO A 29 3.87 6.42 -12.23
N THR A 30 4.37 7.09 -13.26
CA THR A 30 3.97 8.45 -13.62
C THR A 30 3.05 8.49 -14.84
N ASP A 31 2.89 7.34 -15.51
CA ASP A 31 1.92 7.17 -16.59
C ASP A 31 0.53 6.92 -15.98
N PRO A 32 -0.49 7.72 -16.32
CA PRO A 32 -1.85 7.55 -15.81
C PRO A 32 -2.51 6.23 -16.25
N THR A 33 -1.98 5.55 -17.26
CA THR A 33 -2.48 4.23 -17.69
C THR A 33 -1.88 3.08 -16.87
N ASP A 34 -0.78 3.33 -16.17
CA ASP A 34 -0.13 2.31 -15.34
C ASP A 34 -0.78 2.22 -13.95
N THR A 35 -1.55 1.17 -13.74
CA THR A 35 -2.25 0.89 -12.49
C THR A 35 -1.48 0.00 -11.52
N ARG A 36 -0.17 -0.17 -11.70
CA ARG A 36 0.67 -0.96 -10.80
C ARG A 36 0.95 -0.22 -9.50
N ILE A 37 1.07 -1.01 -8.44
CA ILE A 37 1.52 -0.54 -7.12
C ILE A 37 2.85 -1.24 -6.84
N PRO A 38 4.00 -0.56 -7.00
CA PRO A 38 5.32 -1.15 -6.75
C PRO A 38 5.50 -1.59 -5.30
N LYS A 39 6.34 -2.58 -5.07
CA LYS A 39 6.76 -2.95 -3.70
C LYS A 39 7.45 -1.77 -3.03
N ASN A 40 7.32 -1.72 -1.71
CA ASN A 40 7.92 -0.68 -0.87
C ASN A 40 7.48 0.75 -1.23
N SER A 41 6.40 0.92 -2.03
CA SER A 41 5.78 2.23 -2.22
C SER A 41 5.30 2.78 -0.88
N LYS A 42 5.43 4.08 -0.71
CA LYS A 42 4.96 4.79 0.48
C LYS A 42 3.46 5.05 0.34
N VAL A 43 2.69 4.65 1.35
CA VAL A 43 1.25 4.87 1.38
C VAL A 43 0.82 5.66 2.61
N TYR A 44 -0.03 6.62 2.39
CA TYR A 44 -0.80 7.29 3.43
C TYR A 44 -2.19 6.66 3.50
N ILE A 45 -2.67 6.34 4.70
CA ILE A 45 -4.04 5.85 4.90
C ILE A 45 -4.86 7.01 5.45
N ALA A 46 -5.85 7.44 4.69
CA ALA A 46 -6.75 8.52 5.11
C ALA A 46 -7.55 8.09 6.35
N SER A 47 -7.84 9.07 7.22
CA SER A 47 -8.62 8.82 8.43
C SER A 47 -10.04 8.35 8.08
N ALA A 48 -10.53 7.34 8.79
CA ALA A 48 -11.81 6.69 8.57
C ALA A 48 -12.39 6.15 9.88
N ASP A 49 -12.68 7.05 10.82
CA ASP A 49 -13.31 6.76 12.11
C ASP A 49 -12.66 5.60 12.91
N GLY A 50 -11.31 5.52 12.83
CA GLY A 50 -10.51 4.48 13.49
C GLY A 50 -10.30 3.21 12.68
N PHE A 51 -10.97 3.02 11.54
CA PHE A 51 -10.78 1.84 10.69
C PHE A 51 -9.38 1.82 10.05
N GLU A 52 -8.77 2.98 9.81
CA GLU A 52 -7.39 3.11 9.34
C GLU A 52 -6.38 2.36 10.22
N HIS A 53 -6.61 2.31 11.55
CA HIS A 53 -5.76 1.57 12.47
C HIS A 53 -5.87 0.06 12.28
N TYR A 54 -7.09 -0.44 12.05
CA TYR A 54 -7.30 -1.86 11.72
C TYR A 54 -6.66 -2.23 10.38
N LEU A 55 -6.75 -1.33 9.39
CA LEU A 55 -6.16 -1.55 8.08
C LEU A 55 -4.62 -1.54 8.14
N ALA A 56 -4.02 -0.59 8.85
CA ALA A 56 -2.58 -0.54 9.07
C ALA A 56 -2.07 -1.80 9.79
N ALA A 57 -2.76 -2.25 10.83
CA ALA A 57 -2.45 -3.48 11.54
C ALA A 57 -2.60 -4.72 10.63
N ALA A 58 -3.61 -4.74 9.77
CA ALA A 58 -3.84 -5.81 8.82
C ALA A 58 -2.75 -5.88 7.74
N PHE A 59 -2.25 -4.74 7.25
CA PHE A 59 -1.15 -4.70 6.29
C PHE A 59 0.12 -5.33 6.88
N ARG A 60 0.46 -4.99 8.12
CA ARG A 60 1.58 -5.62 8.84
C ARG A 60 1.36 -7.12 9.00
N LYS A 61 0.19 -7.54 9.50
CA LYS A 61 -0.16 -8.95 9.73
C LYS A 61 -0.11 -9.79 8.47
N LYS A 62 -0.54 -9.25 7.33
CA LYS A 62 -0.56 -9.94 6.03
C LYS A 62 0.73 -9.77 5.25
N SER A 63 1.70 -9.03 5.79
CA SER A 63 2.95 -8.70 5.11
C SER A 63 2.70 -8.13 3.72
N VAL A 64 1.84 -7.10 3.66
CA VAL A 64 1.62 -6.32 2.43
C VAL A 64 2.90 -5.52 2.19
N PRO A 65 3.53 -5.60 1.00
CA PRO A 65 4.84 -4.99 0.77
C PRO A 65 4.71 -3.48 0.48
N LEU A 66 4.20 -2.74 1.46
CA LEU A 66 4.01 -1.28 1.43
C LEU A 66 4.63 -0.64 2.68
N LEU A 67 5.08 0.60 2.55
CA LEU A 67 5.58 1.43 3.64
C LEU A 67 4.49 2.43 4.06
N ILE A 68 3.92 2.22 5.24
CA ILE A 68 2.90 3.14 5.77
C ILE A 68 3.61 4.39 6.30
N VAL A 69 3.24 5.55 5.80
CA VAL A 69 3.71 6.86 6.25
C VAL A 69 2.57 7.64 6.89
N THR A 70 2.90 8.52 7.82
CA THR A 70 1.92 9.37 8.53
C THR A 70 1.72 10.72 7.85
N ASP A 71 2.65 11.11 7.00
CA ASP A 71 2.60 12.34 6.22
C ASP A 71 2.13 12.03 4.80
N ARG A 72 1.01 12.67 4.40
CA ARG A 72 0.41 12.51 3.08
C ARG A 72 1.33 13.01 1.97
N ASP A 73 2.07 14.10 2.22
CA ASP A 73 2.95 14.70 1.21
C ASP A 73 4.21 13.86 0.96
N ALA A 74 4.57 13.00 1.92
CA ALA A 74 5.66 12.05 1.78
C ALA A 74 5.23 10.72 1.09
N ALA A 75 3.94 10.56 0.79
CA ALA A 75 3.39 9.33 0.22
C ALA A 75 3.42 9.33 -1.32
N ASP A 76 3.52 8.14 -1.89
CA ASP A 76 3.35 7.89 -3.33
C ASP A 76 1.89 7.62 -3.68
N PHE A 77 1.19 6.95 -2.76
CA PHE A 77 -0.22 6.58 -2.89
C PHE A 77 -1.00 6.96 -1.64
N GLU A 78 -2.26 7.26 -1.83
CA GLU A 78 -3.24 7.44 -0.77
C GLU A 78 -4.23 6.29 -0.77
N ILE A 79 -4.54 5.76 0.40
CA ILE A 79 -5.62 4.80 0.56
C ILE A 79 -6.79 5.53 1.21
N GLU A 80 -7.80 5.77 0.42
CA GLU A 80 -9.09 6.27 0.88
C GLU A 80 -9.93 5.09 1.36
N VAL A 81 -10.59 5.27 2.49
CA VAL A 81 -11.42 4.24 3.11
C VAL A 81 -12.83 4.78 3.27
N SER A 82 -13.81 4.05 2.74
CA SER A 82 -15.20 4.21 3.11
C SER A 82 -15.60 3.07 4.02
N HIS A 83 -16.09 3.39 5.19
CA HIS A 83 -16.41 2.42 6.21
C HIS A 83 -17.79 2.71 6.78
N GLU A 84 -18.67 1.72 6.74
CA GLU A 84 -20.00 1.78 7.31
C GLU A 84 -20.17 0.68 8.36
N LYS A 85 -20.50 1.12 9.58
CA LYS A 85 -20.90 0.24 10.67
C LYS A 85 -22.42 0.22 10.77
N VAL A 86 -22.98 -0.94 10.63
CA VAL A 86 -24.38 -1.15 10.99
C VAL A 86 -24.41 -1.76 12.39
N GLU A 87 -24.64 -0.92 13.40
CA GLU A 87 -24.84 -1.40 14.74
C GLU A 87 -26.18 -2.14 14.86
N ALA A 88 -26.19 -3.25 15.59
CA ALA A 88 -27.40 -3.98 15.89
C ALA A 88 -28.26 -3.11 16.85
N SER A 89 -29.19 -2.36 16.29
CA SER A 89 -30.18 -1.65 17.09
C SER A 89 -31.11 -2.66 17.77
N TRP A 90 -31.43 -2.47 19.05
CA TRP A 90 -32.37 -3.31 19.79
C TRP A 90 -33.74 -3.42 19.07
N ALA A 91 -34.17 -2.39 18.37
CA ALA A 91 -35.39 -2.41 17.56
C ALA A 91 -35.29 -3.40 16.36
N ARG A 92 -34.12 -3.53 15.72
CA ARG A 92 -33.87 -4.51 14.65
C ARG A 92 -33.82 -5.93 15.19
N ILE A 93 -33.26 -6.12 16.38
CA ILE A 93 -33.21 -7.44 17.06
C ILE A 93 -34.62 -7.95 17.33
N PHE A 94 -35.51 -7.07 17.81
CA PHE A 94 -36.87 -7.44 18.15
C PHE A 94 -37.78 -7.70 16.94
N VAL A 95 -37.61 -6.94 15.87
CA VAL A 95 -38.49 -6.98 14.68
C VAL A 95 -38.03 -8.03 13.66
N TRP A 96 -36.72 -8.25 13.50
CA TRP A 96 -36.17 -9.04 12.39
C TRP A 96 -35.26 -10.19 12.84
N GLY A 97 -35.04 -10.39 14.13
CA GLY A 97 -34.14 -11.43 14.64
C GLY A 97 -32.66 -11.27 14.20
N LEU A 98 -32.27 -10.10 13.70
CA LEU A 98 -30.93 -9.84 13.21
C LEU A 98 -30.01 -9.45 14.37
N LEU A 99 -29.38 -10.45 14.95
CA LEU A 99 -28.51 -10.31 16.14
C LEU A 99 -27.06 -9.90 15.81
N GLN A 100 -26.69 -9.78 14.52
CA GLN A 100 -25.28 -9.62 14.19
C GLN A 100 -24.97 -8.24 13.61
N PRO A 101 -24.04 -7.49 14.22
CA PRO A 101 -23.52 -6.28 13.60
C PRO A 101 -22.78 -6.65 12.32
N SER A 102 -22.95 -5.85 11.29
CA SER A 102 -22.24 -5.99 10.02
C SER A 102 -21.29 -4.83 9.81
N ALA A 103 -20.17 -5.10 9.17
CA ALA A 103 -19.24 -4.07 8.78
C ALA A 103 -18.99 -4.18 7.26
N THR A 104 -19.23 -3.09 6.56
CA THR A 104 -18.86 -2.93 5.15
C THR A 104 -17.73 -1.92 5.09
N ALA A 105 -16.66 -2.27 4.41
CA ALA A 105 -15.62 -1.29 4.12
C ALA A 105 -15.16 -1.46 2.67
N SER A 106 -14.89 -0.35 2.02
CA SER A 106 -14.25 -0.27 0.73
C SER A 106 -12.98 0.55 0.82
N ILE A 107 -12.00 0.21 -0.01
CA ILE A 107 -10.77 0.96 -0.15
C ILE A 107 -10.59 1.37 -1.60
N GLN A 108 -10.04 2.56 -1.79
CA GLN A 108 -9.51 3.02 -3.06
C GLN A 108 -8.05 3.40 -2.87
N VAL A 109 -7.20 2.99 -3.80
CA VAL A 109 -5.79 3.37 -3.81
C VAL A 109 -5.58 4.36 -4.94
N VAL A 110 -5.21 5.58 -4.60
CA VAL A 110 -5.02 6.70 -5.53
C VAL A 110 -3.52 6.96 -5.66
N ASN A 111 -3.02 7.00 -6.89
CA ASN A 111 -1.67 7.47 -7.15
C ASN A 111 -1.63 9.00 -6.97
N LEU A 112 -0.83 9.51 -6.04
CA LEU A 112 -0.81 10.94 -5.71
C LEU A 112 -0.15 11.80 -6.79
N LYS A 113 0.66 11.21 -7.67
CA LYS A 113 1.29 11.92 -8.80
C LYS A 113 0.32 12.08 -9.97
N THR A 114 -0.34 10.99 -10.36
CA THR A 114 -1.24 10.97 -11.53
C THR A 114 -2.71 11.27 -11.19
N LYS A 115 -3.08 11.23 -9.91
CA LYS A 115 -4.45 11.37 -9.40
C LYS A 115 -5.42 10.29 -9.91
N VAL A 116 -4.89 9.16 -10.35
CA VAL A 116 -5.66 8.03 -10.87
C VAL A 116 -5.90 7.00 -9.76
N VAL A 117 -7.10 6.48 -9.69
CA VAL A 117 -7.43 5.31 -8.86
C VAL A 117 -6.82 4.07 -9.51
N VAL A 118 -5.79 3.51 -8.88
CA VAL A 118 -5.07 2.34 -9.40
C VAL A 118 -5.64 1.01 -8.89
N TYR A 119 -6.43 1.06 -7.82
CA TYR A 119 -7.10 -0.10 -7.24
C TYR A 119 -8.31 0.32 -6.42
N ALA A 120 -9.37 -0.45 -6.48
CA ALA A 120 -10.53 -0.33 -5.60
C ALA A 120 -11.07 -1.72 -5.27
N ASP A 121 -11.49 -1.93 -4.02
CA ASP A 121 -12.12 -3.18 -3.59
C ASP A 121 -13.00 -2.94 -2.37
N SER A 122 -13.94 -3.85 -2.15
CA SER A 122 -14.87 -3.80 -1.03
C SER A 122 -14.97 -5.14 -0.31
N SER A 123 -15.25 -5.09 0.97
CA SER A 123 -15.48 -6.28 1.77
C SER A 123 -16.63 -6.08 2.72
N TYR A 124 -17.55 -7.01 2.68
CA TYR A 124 -18.66 -7.14 3.61
C TYR A 124 -18.42 -8.31 4.56
N ARG A 125 -18.73 -8.11 5.85
CA ARG A 125 -18.72 -9.17 6.86
C ARG A 125 -19.91 -9.01 7.80
N VAL A 126 -20.68 -10.07 7.91
CA VAL A 126 -21.59 -10.27 9.04
C VAL A 126 -20.76 -10.90 10.15
N ALA A 127 -20.48 -10.15 11.19
CA ALA A 127 -19.66 -10.67 12.28
C ALA A 127 -20.04 -10.00 13.59
N ALA A 128 -20.30 -10.81 14.58
CA ALA A 128 -20.19 -10.41 15.97
C ALA A 128 -18.79 -9.84 16.25
N LEU A 129 -18.56 -9.05 17.22
CA LEU A 129 -17.35 -8.58 17.92
C LEU A 129 -16.01 -8.34 17.13
N ARG A 130 -15.82 -8.88 15.91
CA ARG A 130 -14.56 -8.78 15.13
C ARG A 130 -14.74 -8.33 13.68
N GLY A 131 -15.89 -7.78 13.32
CA GLY A 131 -16.24 -7.42 11.94
C GLY A 131 -15.21 -6.53 11.25
N GLU A 132 -14.80 -5.44 11.87
CA GLU A 132 -13.85 -4.47 11.32
C GLU A 132 -12.48 -5.08 11.08
N ARG A 133 -11.95 -5.76 12.08
CA ARG A 133 -10.63 -6.41 11.98
C ARG A 133 -10.59 -7.45 10.86
N SER A 134 -11.63 -8.28 10.75
CA SER A 134 -11.71 -9.31 9.70
C SER A 134 -11.91 -8.70 8.33
N THR A 135 -12.64 -7.60 8.23
CA THR A 135 -12.84 -6.84 6.99
C THR A 135 -11.52 -6.21 6.54
N ALA A 136 -10.80 -5.54 7.44
CA ALA A 136 -9.49 -4.99 7.16
C ALA A 136 -8.47 -6.06 6.71
N GLU A 137 -8.46 -7.23 7.37
CA GLU A 137 -7.58 -8.34 6.97
C GLU A 137 -7.92 -8.91 5.58
N LYS A 138 -9.19 -8.92 5.21
CA LYS A 138 -9.63 -9.37 3.89
C LYS A 138 -9.21 -8.36 2.81
N LEU A 139 -9.40 -7.07 3.04
CA LEU A 139 -8.95 -6.00 2.14
C LEU A 139 -7.43 -6.02 1.97
N ALA A 140 -6.68 -6.15 3.06
CA ALA A 140 -5.22 -6.29 3.03
C ALA A 140 -4.76 -7.49 2.17
N LYS A 141 -5.45 -8.64 2.32
CA LYS A 141 -5.15 -9.84 1.52
C LYS A 141 -5.42 -9.63 0.03
N TYR A 142 -6.48 -8.91 -0.31
CA TYR A 142 -6.83 -8.65 -1.71
C TYR A 142 -5.84 -7.68 -2.36
N LEU A 143 -5.49 -6.60 -1.67
CA LEU A 143 -4.47 -5.66 -2.13
C LEU A 143 -3.12 -6.37 -2.37
N LYS A 144 -2.68 -7.20 -1.41
CA LYS A 144 -1.46 -8.00 -1.58
C LYS A 144 -1.51 -8.87 -2.84
N ARG A 145 -2.61 -9.56 -3.08
CA ARG A 145 -2.79 -10.39 -4.29
C ARG A 145 -2.73 -9.57 -5.58
N LYS A 146 -3.31 -8.36 -5.58
CA LYS A 146 -3.21 -7.44 -6.71
C LYS A 146 -1.75 -7.11 -7.01
N MET A 147 -0.98 -6.71 -6.01
CA MET A 147 0.45 -6.38 -6.16
C MET A 147 1.25 -7.58 -6.67
N GLU A 148 1.07 -8.77 -6.09
CA GLU A 148 1.74 -10.00 -6.54
C GLU A 148 1.38 -10.38 -7.99
N LYS A 149 0.15 -10.11 -8.42
CA LYS A 149 -0.29 -10.35 -9.80
C LYS A 149 0.35 -9.38 -10.78
N ASP A 150 0.47 -8.12 -10.38
CA ASP A 150 1.08 -7.09 -11.22
C ASP A 150 2.57 -7.35 -11.45
N GLU A 151 3.29 -7.77 -10.42
CA GLU A 151 4.70 -8.16 -10.55
C GLU A 151 4.91 -9.31 -11.53
N LYS A 152 4.06 -10.33 -11.46
CA LYS A 152 4.14 -11.45 -12.41
C LYS A 152 3.91 -11.06 -13.86
N LYS A 153 3.22 -9.93 -14.11
CA LYS A 153 3.03 -9.42 -15.47
C LYS A 153 4.27 -8.70 -16.02
N VAL A 154 5.05 -8.09 -15.14
CA VAL A 154 6.28 -7.36 -15.52
C VAL A 154 7.44 -8.33 -15.76
N SER A 155 7.44 -9.48 -15.09
CA SER A 155 8.51 -10.48 -15.20
C SER A 155 8.34 -11.45 -16.39
N LYS A 156 7.32 -11.25 -17.22
CA LYS A 156 7.11 -11.99 -18.48
C LYS A 156 7.44 -11.14 -19.68
#